data_3665608b52a9b5e86f75227fc3052e68
#
_entry.id   3665608b52a9b5e86f75227fc3052e68
#
_cell.length_a   1.000
_cell.length_b   1.000
_cell.length_c   1.000
_cell.angle_alpha   90.00
_cell.angle_beta   90.00
_cell.angle_gamma   90.00
#
_symmetry.space_group_name_H-M   'P 1'
#
loop_
_entity.id
_entity.type
_entity.pdbx_description
1 polymer ?
#
loop_
_entity_poly.entity_id
_entity_poly.type
_entity_poly.pdbx_seq_one_letter_code
_entity_poly.pdbx_strand_id
1 'polypeptide(L)'
;MRPSAIGFACLAAITAAACSPTSDLDGTSGRLARTSNETLVQITEDRIGGITGDTVYGSKTIEAALPGFTTDGIQTAVENNTEWALAAFNSDGFQVLQVFKGKNGRVRTVHGVTHHLQGPNGERIGMTFSEIGSSRADCRVGRNLWRGMAICVSEGHSNVELVYAIPGYQGPFDRLPAENDLFDAELQRILWTPKS
;
A
#
# COMPACT_ATOMS: atom_id res chain seq x y z
N MET A 1 49.92 65.88 40.93
CA MET A 1 50.81 64.86 40.36
C MET A 1 49.99 63.73 39.76
N ARG A 2 50.02 63.58 38.47
CA ARG A 2 49.41 62.46 37.72
C ARG A 2 50.34 61.27 37.75
N PRO A 3 49.78 60.02 37.78
CA PRO A 3 50.15 59.25 36.58
C PRO A 3 48.92 58.45 36.00
N SER A 4 49.16 58.24 34.71
CA SER A 4 48.31 57.55 33.74
C SER A 4 48.16 56.07 34.01
N ALA A 5 46.94 55.54 33.81
CA ALA A 5 46.68 54.12 33.70
C ALA A 5 46.43 53.75 32.24
N ILE A 6 47.21 52.83 31.73
CA ILE A 6 47.14 52.26 30.39
C ILE A 6 46.12 51.13 30.40
N GLY A 7 45.06 51.30 29.60
CA GLY A 7 44.05 50.26 29.41
C GLY A 7 44.47 49.30 28.32
N PHE A 8 44.54 48.02 28.63
CA PHE A 8 44.66 46.91 27.67
C PHE A 8 43.29 46.52 27.15
N ALA A 9 43.06 46.76 25.89
CA ALA A 9 41.86 46.26 25.19
C ALA A 9 42.13 44.86 24.65
N CYS A 10 41.48 43.85 25.23
CA CYS A 10 41.44 42.51 24.67
C CYS A 10 40.38 42.46 23.56
N LEU A 11 40.80 42.34 22.32
CA LEU A 11 39.95 42.03 21.18
C LEU A 11 39.67 40.52 21.20
N ALA A 12 38.45 40.12 21.54
CA ALA A 12 37.97 38.76 21.35
C ALA A 12 37.43 38.61 19.92
N ALA A 13 38.18 37.89 19.10
CA ALA A 13 37.73 37.50 17.76
C ALA A 13 36.73 36.33 17.87
N ILE A 14 35.45 36.61 17.65
CA ILE A 14 34.40 35.58 17.54
C ILE A 14 34.43 35.06 16.11
N THR A 15 35.01 33.88 15.89
CA THR A 15 34.86 33.14 14.63
C THR A 15 33.50 32.48 14.61
N ALA A 16 32.54 33.06 13.88
CA ALA A 16 31.31 32.45 13.55
C ALA A 16 31.55 31.33 12.51
N ALA A 17 31.51 30.08 12.93
CA ALA A 17 31.46 28.95 12.03
C ALA A 17 30.06 28.93 11.39
N ALA A 18 29.95 29.44 10.17
CA ALA A 18 28.77 29.29 9.36
C ALA A 18 28.68 27.84 8.87
N CYS A 19 27.84 27.02 9.56
CA CYS A 19 27.35 25.80 8.99
C CYS A 19 26.35 26.19 7.88
N SER A 20 26.80 26.19 6.64
CA SER A 20 25.91 26.23 5.48
C SER A 20 25.24 24.86 5.35
N PRO A 21 23.91 24.73 5.46
CA PRO A 21 23.25 23.55 4.95
C PRO A 21 23.33 23.67 3.42
N THR A 22 24.15 22.87 2.78
CA THR A 22 24.03 22.59 1.36
C THR A 22 22.74 21.82 1.15
N SER A 23 21.66 22.54 0.89
CA SER A 23 20.46 21.99 0.32
C SER A 23 20.74 21.70 -1.16
N ASP A 24 21.31 20.54 -1.43
CA ASP A 24 21.24 19.93 -2.75
C ASP A 24 19.79 19.47 -2.96
N LEU A 25 18.94 20.46 -3.27
CA LEU A 25 17.67 20.21 -3.94
C LEU A 25 17.96 20.04 -5.43
N ASP A 26 18.78 19.06 -5.75
CA ASP A 26 18.84 18.57 -7.10
C ASP A 26 17.62 17.64 -7.29
N GLY A 27 16.65 18.15 -8.07
CA GLY A 27 15.39 17.49 -8.36
C GLY A 27 15.54 16.26 -9.27
N THR A 28 16.45 15.40 -8.92
CA THR A 28 16.43 14.02 -9.38
C THR A 28 15.55 13.29 -8.37
N SER A 29 14.35 12.97 -8.78
CA SER A 29 13.53 11.94 -8.14
C SER A 29 14.36 10.66 -8.08
N GLY A 30 15.25 10.62 -7.09
CA GLY A 30 15.95 9.43 -6.68
C GLY A 30 14.87 8.46 -6.20
N ARG A 31 14.32 7.72 -7.13
CA ARG A 31 13.70 6.44 -6.86
C ARG A 31 14.77 5.71 -6.05
N LEU A 32 14.65 5.78 -4.72
CA LEU A 32 15.47 4.99 -3.83
C LEU A 32 15.35 3.57 -4.36
N ALA A 33 16.39 3.11 -5.05
CA ALA A 33 16.54 1.71 -5.37
C ALA A 33 16.57 1.01 -4.02
N ARG A 34 15.39 0.59 -3.57
CA ARG A 34 15.27 -0.28 -2.40
C ARG A 34 15.92 -1.59 -2.79
N THR A 35 17.18 -1.73 -2.47
CA THR A 35 17.81 -3.04 -2.29
C THR A 35 17.27 -3.60 -0.99
N SER A 36 15.96 -3.80 -0.92
CA SER A 36 15.38 -4.57 0.15
C SER A 36 15.36 -6.03 -0.32
N ASN A 37 16.00 -6.89 0.42
CA ASN A 37 15.69 -8.33 0.46
C ASN A 37 14.27 -8.52 1.04
N GLU A 38 13.38 -7.58 0.78
CA GLU A 38 12.02 -7.59 1.24
C GLU A 38 11.27 -8.66 0.46
N THR A 39 10.95 -9.75 1.14
CA THR A 39 10.17 -10.83 0.56
C THR A 39 8.77 -10.31 0.26
N LEU A 40 8.53 -9.97 -1.01
CA LEU A 40 7.20 -9.59 -1.46
C LEU A 40 6.27 -10.79 -1.42
N VAL A 41 5.08 -10.61 -0.86
CA VAL A 41 4.01 -11.59 -0.97
C VAL A 41 3.53 -11.61 -2.42
N GLN A 42 3.66 -12.75 -3.09
CA GLN A 42 3.22 -12.92 -4.48
C GLN A 42 1.75 -13.34 -4.52
N ILE A 43 0.99 -12.69 -5.38
CA ILE A 43 -0.37 -13.10 -5.75
C ILE A 43 -0.27 -13.82 -7.08
N THR A 44 -0.83 -15.00 -7.15
CA THR A 44 -1.03 -15.78 -8.38
C THR A 44 -2.50 -16.12 -8.53
N GLU A 45 -2.86 -16.78 -9.61
CA GLU A 45 -4.22 -17.26 -9.82
C GLU A 45 -4.71 -18.18 -8.70
N ASP A 46 -3.83 -19.06 -8.17
CA ASP A 46 -4.20 -20.13 -7.26
C ASP A 46 -3.93 -19.80 -5.78
N ARG A 47 -3.11 -18.79 -5.50
CA ARG A 47 -2.66 -18.50 -4.13
C ARG A 47 -2.17 -17.07 -3.94
N ILE A 48 -2.12 -16.67 -2.68
CA ILE A 48 -1.45 -15.45 -2.22
C ILE A 48 -0.44 -15.84 -1.12
N GLY A 49 0.86 -15.73 -1.43
CA GLY A 49 1.90 -16.38 -0.61
C GLY A 49 1.67 -17.89 -0.56
N GLY A 50 1.52 -18.45 0.64
CA GLY A 50 1.15 -19.86 0.85
C GLY A 50 -0.35 -20.09 1.10
N ILE A 51 -1.17 -19.04 1.10
CA ILE A 51 -2.62 -19.15 1.30
C ILE A 51 -3.29 -19.58 0.00
N THR A 52 -4.13 -20.61 0.06
CA THR A 52 -4.94 -21.14 -1.04
C THR A 52 -6.41 -21.16 -0.66
N GLY A 53 -7.31 -21.53 -1.59
CA GLY A 53 -8.73 -21.73 -1.31
C GLY A 53 -9.03 -22.85 -0.30
N ASP A 54 -8.10 -23.78 -0.13
CA ASP A 54 -8.21 -24.88 0.84
C ASP A 54 -7.71 -24.51 2.24
N THR A 55 -7.07 -23.36 2.39
CA THR A 55 -6.53 -22.91 3.68
C THR A 55 -7.66 -22.73 4.69
N VAL A 56 -7.57 -23.44 5.81
CA VAL A 56 -8.51 -23.28 6.94
C VAL A 56 -8.27 -21.90 7.56
N TYR A 57 -9.36 -21.14 7.77
CA TYR A 57 -9.26 -19.82 8.37
C TYR A 57 -8.90 -19.92 9.86
N GLY A 58 -7.76 -19.36 10.23
CA GLY A 58 -7.29 -19.28 11.62
C GLY A 58 -5.85 -18.77 11.68
N SER A 59 -5.50 -18.08 12.78
CA SER A 59 -4.20 -17.44 12.96
C SER A 59 -3.04 -18.41 12.68
N LYS A 60 -3.01 -19.55 13.36
CA LYS A 60 -1.93 -20.53 13.22
C LYS A 60 -1.76 -21.05 11.78
N THR A 61 -2.87 -21.27 11.09
CA THR A 61 -2.85 -21.80 9.72
C THR A 61 -2.35 -20.75 8.74
N ILE A 62 -2.78 -19.49 8.92
CA ILE A 62 -2.36 -18.36 8.08
C ILE A 62 -0.89 -18.05 8.33
N GLU A 63 -0.43 -18.03 9.58
CA GLU A 63 0.99 -17.83 9.92
C GLU A 63 1.89 -18.96 9.37
N ALA A 64 1.42 -20.21 9.38
CA ALA A 64 2.13 -21.33 8.77
C ALA A 64 2.23 -21.19 7.23
N ALA A 65 1.21 -20.58 6.59
CA ALA A 65 1.20 -20.31 5.14
C ALA A 65 2.02 -19.06 4.77
N LEU A 66 2.34 -18.20 5.73
CA LEU A 66 3.08 -16.95 5.56
C LEU A 66 4.25 -16.89 6.56
N PRO A 67 5.36 -17.61 6.30
CA PRO A 67 6.52 -17.61 7.20
C PRO A 67 7.02 -16.18 7.49
N GLY A 68 7.22 -15.85 8.78
CA GLY A 68 7.66 -14.54 9.24
C GLY A 68 6.53 -13.52 9.45
N PHE A 69 5.27 -13.93 9.25
CA PHE A 69 4.11 -13.10 9.58
C PHE A 69 3.50 -13.47 10.92
N THR A 70 2.90 -12.46 11.55
CA THR A 70 2.00 -12.61 12.70
C THR A 70 0.59 -12.19 12.30
N THR A 71 -0.43 -12.67 13.02
CA THR A 71 -1.82 -12.31 12.73
C THR A 71 -2.53 -11.73 13.92
N ASP A 72 -3.43 -10.77 13.68
CA ASP A 72 -4.35 -10.23 14.70
C ASP A 72 -5.74 -10.00 14.10
N GLY A 73 -6.75 -10.06 14.98
CA GLY A 73 -8.14 -9.80 14.58
C GLY A 73 -8.41 -8.30 14.43
N ILE A 74 -8.91 -7.90 13.27
CA ILE A 74 -9.29 -6.52 13.00
C ILE A 74 -10.72 -6.42 12.48
N GLN A 75 -11.32 -5.25 12.66
CA GLN A 75 -12.53 -4.86 11.96
C GLN A 75 -12.14 -3.92 10.80
N THR A 76 -12.57 -4.23 9.59
CA THR A 76 -12.19 -3.47 8.38
C THR A 76 -13.38 -3.27 7.45
N ALA A 77 -13.31 -2.17 6.68
CA ALA A 77 -14.30 -1.87 5.66
C ALA A 77 -14.06 -2.73 4.41
N VAL A 78 -15.09 -3.42 3.97
CA VAL A 78 -15.21 -4.03 2.65
C VAL A 78 -16.27 -3.30 1.85
N GLU A 79 -16.45 -3.64 0.57
CA GLU A 79 -17.34 -2.87 -0.30
C GLU A 79 -18.75 -2.67 0.30
N ASN A 80 -19.35 -3.70 0.87
CA ASN A 80 -20.75 -3.65 1.28
C ASN A 80 -20.99 -3.31 2.75
N ASN A 81 -20.02 -3.58 3.63
CA ASN A 81 -20.17 -3.45 5.08
C ASN A 81 -18.81 -3.39 5.77
N THR A 82 -18.82 -3.45 7.10
CA THR A 82 -17.63 -3.68 7.92
C THR A 82 -17.62 -5.14 8.37
N GLU A 83 -16.47 -5.81 8.20
CA GLU A 83 -16.30 -7.22 8.54
C GLU A 83 -15.10 -7.46 9.45
N TRP A 84 -15.12 -8.56 10.19
CA TRP A 84 -13.95 -9.07 10.89
C TRP A 84 -13.04 -9.82 9.93
N ALA A 85 -11.73 -9.55 10.02
CA ALA A 85 -10.69 -10.21 9.27
C ALA A 85 -9.51 -10.55 10.19
N LEU A 86 -8.65 -11.48 9.75
CA LEU A 86 -7.31 -11.61 10.30
C LEU A 86 -6.37 -10.74 9.47
N ALA A 87 -5.79 -9.72 10.10
CA ALA A 87 -4.70 -8.97 9.51
C ALA A 87 -3.41 -9.78 9.64
N ALA A 88 -2.63 -9.86 8.58
CA ALA A 88 -1.31 -10.46 8.58
C ALA A 88 -0.24 -9.36 8.49
N PHE A 89 0.64 -9.32 9.49
CA PHE A 89 1.71 -8.34 9.64
C PHE A 89 3.05 -9.00 9.35
N ASN A 90 3.89 -8.31 8.56
CA ASN A 90 5.27 -8.75 8.31
C ASN A 90 6.17 -8.49 9.53
N SER A 91 7.45 -8.88 9.45
CA SER A 91 8.45 -8.67 10.50
C SER A 91 8.67 -7.21 10.87
N ASP A 92 8.38 -6.27 9.97
CA ASP A 92 8.51 -4.83 10.21
C ASP A 92 7.24 -4.21 10.80
N GLY A 93 6.22 -5.03 11.07
CA GLY A 93 4.94 -4.61 11.65
C GLY A 93 3.97 -3.98 10.65
N PHE A 94 4.23 -4.04 9.35
CA PHE A 94 3.26 -3.58 8.34
C PHE A 94 2.16 -4.60 8.14
N GLN A 95 0.91 -4.12 8.16
CA GLN A 95 -0.24 -4.91 7.74
C GLN A 95 -0.19 -5.12 6.23
N VAL A 96 0.12 -6.32 5.78
CA VAL A 96 0.24 -6.63 4.35
C VAL A 96 -1.06 -7.20 3.80
N LEU A 97 -1.71 -8.09 4.55
CA LEU A 97 -2.92 -8.77 4.10
C LEU A 97 -4.05 -8.62 5.12
N GLN A 98 -5.28 -8.70 4.61
CA GLN A 98 -6.51 -8.90 5.39
C GLN A 98 -7.18 -10.17 4.87
N VAL A 99 -7.29 -11.19 5.70
CA VAL A 99 -7.82 -12.51 5.35
C VAL A 99 -9.23 -12.66 5.88
N PHE A 100 -10.18 -13.01 5.03
CA PHE A 100 -11.59 -13.09 5.37
C PHE A 100 -12.09 -14.53 5.41
N LYS A 101 -12.93 -14.84 6.41
CA LYS A 101 -13.51 -16.15 6.64
C LYS A 101 -14.65 -16.45 5.68
N GLY A 102 -14.66 -17.64 5.11
CA GLY A 102 -15.78 -18.19 4.38
C GLY A 102 -16.76 -18.96 5.27
N LYS A 103 -17.98 -19.21 4.75
CA LYS A 103 -19.02 -19.98 5.45
C LYS A 103 -18.60 -21.42 5.73
N ASN A 104 -17.73 -21.98 4.89
CA ASN A 104 -17.17 -23.33 5.03
C ASN A 104 -16.00 -23.42 6.01
N GLY A 105 -15.66 -22.34 6.72
CA GLY A 105 -14.53 -22.27 7.64
C GLY A 105 -13.15 -22.14 6.97
N ARG A 106 -13.09 -21.98 5.64
CA ARG A 106 -11.88 -21.72 4.86
C ARG A 106 -11.72 -20.23 4.55
N VAL A 107 -10.63 -19.88 3.93
CA VAL A 107 -10.39 -18.53 3.39
C VAL A 107 -11.38 -18.27 2.24
N ARG A 108 -12.10 -17.15 2.32
CA ARG A 108 -13.04 -16.69 1.30
C ARG A 108 -12.41 -15.74 0.31
N THR A 109 -11.68 -14.76 0.82
CA THR A 109 -10.97 -13.75 0.04
C THR A 109 -9.82 -13.18 0.86
N VAL A 110 -8.82 -12.64 0.19
CA VAL A 110 -7.70 -11.95 0.81
C VAL A 110 -7.53 -10.59 0.14
N HIS A 111 -7.41 -9.53 0.93
CA HIS A 111 -7.10 -8.20 0.46
C HIS A 111 -5.63 -7.88 0.75
N GLY A 112 -4.86 -7.56 -0.27
CA GLY A 112 -3.55 -6.96 -0.16
C GLY A 112 -3.69 -5.45 -0.01
N VAL A 113 -3.01 -4.86 0.99
CA VAL A 113 -3.25 -3.46 1.39
C VAL A 113 -1.99 -2.60 1.49
N THR A 114 -0.82 -3.14 1.15
CA THR A 114 0.45 -2.40 1.15
C THR A 114 1.32 -2.77 -0.05
N HIS A 115 2.40 -2.01 -0.26
CA HIS A 115 3.37 -2.24 -1.33
C HIS A 115 4.27 -3.48 -1.10
N HIS A 116 4.15 -4.17 0.04
CA HIS A 116 4.87 -5.42 0.36
C HIS A 116 4.30 -6.66 -0.33
N LEU A 117 3.46 -6.46 -1.34
CA LEU A 117 2.90 -7.53 -2.16
C LEU A 117 2.94 -7.15 -3.63
N GLN A 118 2.83 -8.17 -4.48
CA GLN A 118 2.81 -8.01 -5.93
C GLN A 118 1.69 -8.87 -6.52
N GLY A 119 0.90 -8.26 -7.38
CA GLY A 119 -0.13 -8.93 -8.17
C GLY A 119 0.44 -9.81 -9.28
N PRO A 120 -0.40 -10.61 -9.96
CA PRO A 120 0.04 -11.60 -10.95
C PRO A 120 0.75 -10.98 -12.17
N ASN A 121 0.39 -9.75 -12.56
CA ASN A 121 1.02 -9.03 -13.68
C ASN A 121 2.03 -7.98 -13.20
N GLY A 122 2.45 -8.04 -11.95
CA GLY A 122 3.41 -7.09 -11.39
C GLY A 122 2.77 -5.86 -10.74
N GLU A 123 1.44 -5.83 -10.60
CA GLU A 123 0.71 -4.72 -9.97
C GLU A 123 1.14 -4.54 -8.52
N ARG A 124 1.31 -3.30 -8.09
CA ARG A 124 1.69 -2.94 -6.71
C ARG A 124 0.82 -1.82 -6.20
N ILE A 125 0.49 -1.87 -4.91
CA ILE A 125 -0.20 -0.78 -4.24
C ILE A 125 0.57 0.53 -4.42
N GLY A 126 -0.14 1.59 -4.78
CA GLY A 126 0.40 2.91 -5.11
C GLY A 126 0.74 3.13 -6.59
N MET A 127 0.71 2.09 -7.43
CA MET A 127 0.79 2.28 -8.89
C MET A 127 -0.51 2.90 -9.40
N THR A 128 -0.38 3.71 -10.45
CA THR A 128 -1.54 4.31 -11.09
C THR A 128 -2.22 3.34 -12.07
N PHE A 129 -3.47 3.66 -12.40
CA PHE A 129 -4.26 2.93 -13.40
C PHE A 129 -3.53 2.84 -14.75
N SER A 130 -2.91 3.96 -15.16
CA SER A 130 -2.13 4.04 -16.41
C SER A 130 -0.82 3.26 -16.35
N GLU A 131 -0.10 3.26 -15.22
CA GLU A 131 1.14 2.49 -15.05
C GLU A 131 0.89 0.98 -15.10
N ILE A 132 -0.25 0.52 -14.59
CA ILE A 132 -0.66 -0.89 -14.64
C ILE A 132 -1.17 -1.27 -16.04
N GLY A 133 -1.66 -0.30 -16.81
CA GLY A 133 -2.29 -0.55 -18.10
C GLY A 133 -3.70 -1.12 -18.00
N SER A 134 -4.39 -0.86 -16.88
CA SER A 134 -5.77 -1.33 -16.69
C SER A 134 -6.71 -0.75 -17.73
N SER A 135 -7.70 -1.54 -18.18
CA SER A 135 -8.72 -1.11 -19.11
C SER A 135 -10.00 -0.72 -18.38
N ARG A 136 -10.56 0.45 -18.73
CA ARG A 136 -11.85 0.89 -18.20
C ARG A 136 -12.98 -0.11 -18.50
N ALA A 137 -12.88 -0.87 -19.59
CA ALA A 137 -13.87 -1.87 -19.96
C ALA A 137 -13.96 -3.03 -18.96
N ASP A 138 -12.87 -3.31 -18.24
CA ASP A 138 -12.78 -4.37 -17.24
C ASP A 138 -13.11 -3.88 -15.84
N CYS A 139 -13.62 -2.65 -15.72
CA CYS A 139 -13.89 -2.00 -14.45
C CYS A 139 -15.38 -1.82 -14.18
N ARG A 140 -15.73 -1.81 -12.91
CA ARG A 140 -17.02 -1.39 -12.38
C ARG A 140 -16.83 -0.31 -11.31
N VAL A 141 -17.88 0.46 -11.03
CA VAL A 141 -17.86 1.37 -9.90
C VAL A 141 -18.05 0.61 -8.59
N GLY A 142 -17.30 1.00 -7.56
CA GLY A 142 -17.48 0.51 -6.20
C GLY A 142 -18.80 1.00 -5.60
N ARG A 143 -19.35 0.22 -4.67
CA ARG A 143 -20.63 0.50 -4.00
C ARG A 143 -20.43 0.74 -2.52
N ASN A 144 -21.45 1.27 -1.87
CA ASN A 144 -21.51 1.45 -0.41
C ASN A 144 -20.22 2.12 0.13
N LEU A 145 -19.41 1.38 0.90
CA LEU A 145 -18.19 1.92 1.53
C LEU A 145 -17.05 2.20 0.55
N TRP A 146 -17.11 1.65 -0.67
CA TRP A 146 -16.14 1.90 -1.74
C TRP A 146 -16.73 2.74 -2.89
N ARG A 147 -17.80 3.47 -2.59
CA ARG A 147 -18.48 4.34 -3.57
C ARG A 147 -17.50 5.35 -4.15
N GLY A 148 -17.46 5.45 -5.49
CA GLY A 148 -16.55 6.33 -6.22
C GLY A 148 -15.18 5.73 -6.54
N MET A 149 -14.85 4.57 -5.99
CA MET A 149 -13.67 3.81 -6.40
C MET A 149 -13.94 3.05 -7.70
N ALA A 150 -12.91 2.80 -8.49
CA ALA A 150 -12.98 1.88 -9.61
C ALA A 150 -12.45 0.51 -9.17
N ILE A 151 -13.19 -0.54 -9.51
CA ILE A 151 -12.82 -1.93 -9.22
C ILE A 151 -12.69 -2.66 -10.55
N CYS A 152 -11.47 -3.04 -10.89
CA CYS A 152 -11.11 -3.60 -12.19
C CYS A 152 -10.61 -5.04 -12.04
N VAL A 153 -10.92 -5.88 -13.00
CA VAL A 153 -10.35 -7.23 -13.06
C VAL A 153 -8.91 -7.11 -13.56
N SER A 154 -7.97 -7.82 -12.89
CA SER A 154 -6.59 -7.91 -13.38
C SER A 154 -6.56 -8.72 -14.68
N GLU A 155 -5.82 -8.24 -15.67
CA GLU A 155 -5.77 -8.83 -17.00
C GLU A 155 -5.35 -10.32 -16.93
N GLY A 156 -6.16 -11.19 -17.54
CA GLY A 156 -5.94 -12.64 -17.54
C GLY A 156 -6.26 -13.36 -16.22
N HIS A 157 -6.65 -12.65 -15.15
CA HIS A 157 -6.86 -13.21 -13.81
C HIS A 157 -8.22 -12.84 -13.22
N SER A 158 -9.28 -13.50 -13.66
CA SER A 158 -10.67 -13.18 -13.31
C SER A 158 -11.01 -13.25 -11.81
N ASN A 159 -10.16 -13.83 -11.00
CA ASN A 159 -10.28 -13.94 -9.55
C ASN A 159 -9.41 -12.94 -8.76
N VAL A 160 -8.77 -12.00 -9.49
CA VAL A 160 -7.99 -10.89 -8.91
C VAL A 160 -8.64 -9.59 -9.32
N GLU A 161 -9.05 -8.76 -8.35
CA GLU A 161 -9.60 -7.43 -8.58
C GLU A 161 -8.65 -6.35 -8.02
N LEU A 162 -8.53 -5.26 -8.74
CA LEU A 162 -7.72 -4.09 -8.44
C LEU A 162 -8.65 -2.95 -8.04
N VAL A 163 -8.50 -2.41 -6.84
CA VAL A 163 -9.34 -1.33 -6.32
C VAL A 163 -8.58 -0.03 -6.35
N TYR A 164 -9.04 0.91 -7.17
CA TYR A 164 -8.43 2.21 -7.37
C TYR A 164 -9.21 3.32 -6.67
N ALA A 165 -8.50 4.21 -5.98
CA ALA A 165 -9.02 5.49 -5.51
C ALA A 165 -8.57 6.60 -6.46
N ILE A 166 -9.44 7.58 -6.67
CA ILE A 166 -9.18 8.68 -7.58
C ILE A 166 -8.94 9.95 -6.74
N PRO A 167 -7.69 10.46 -6.69
CA PRO A 167 -7.37 11.64 -5.91
C PRO A 167 -8.22 12.85 -6.32
N GLY A 168 -8.84 13.51 -5.34
CA GLY A 168 -9.63 14.73 -5.58
C GLY A 168 -10.91 14.56 -6.39
N TYR A 169 -11.36 13.33 -6.66
CA TYR A 169 -12.58 13.10 -7.45
C TYR A 169 -13.83 13.65 -6.77
N GLN A 170 -14.58 14.45 -7.52
CA GLN A 170 -15.82 15.13 -7.04
C GLN A 170 -17.10 14.43 -7.51
N GLY A 171 -16.98 13.25 -8.09
CA GLY A 171 -18.12 12.48 -8.60
C GLY A 171 -18.45 12.78 -10.07
N PRO A 172 -19.46 12.13 -10.56
CA PRO A 172 -20.49 11.31 -9.89
C PRO A 172 -19.95 9.99 -9.32
N PHE A 173 -20.37 9.63 -8.09
CA PHE A 173 -19.86 8.46 -7.36
C PHE A 173 -20.65 7.17 -7.60
N ASP A 174 -21.72 7.22 -8.39
CA ASP A 174 -22.65 6.11 -8.65
C ASP A 174 -22.42 5.44 -10.02
N ARG A 175 -21.46 5.93 -10.77
CA ARG A 175 -21.04 5.40 -12.06
C ARG A 175 -19.54 5.44 -12.22
N LEU A 176 -19.03 4.62 -13.13
CA LEU A 176 -17.60 4.55 -13.40
C LEU A 176 -17.11 5.90 -13.97
N PRO A 177 -16.04 6.48 -13.42
CA PRO A 177 -15.46 7.73 -13.91
C PRO A 177 -15.03 7.66 -15.38
N ALA A 178 -14.85 8.82 -16.00
CA ALA A 178 -14.30 8.90 -17.33
C ALA A 178 -12.84 8.39 -17.36
N GLU A 179 -12.37 8.01 -18.52
CA GLU A 179 -11.02 7.43 -18.67
C GLU A 179 -9.93 8.41 -18.21
N ASN A 180 -10.10 9.70 -18.50
CA ASN A 180 -9.16 10.74 -18.05
C ASN A 180 -9.11 10.86 -16.52
N ASP A 181 -10.22 10.65 -15.83
CA ASP A 181 -10.26 10.67 -14.36
C ASP A 181 -9.59 9.43 -13.75
N LEU A 182 -9.61 8.31 -14.50
CA LEU A 182 -8.98 7.05 -14.07
C LEU A 182 -7.46 7.05 -14.29
N PHE A 183 -6.94 7.86 -15.18
CA PHE A 183 -5.53 7.80 -15.61
C PHE A 183 -4.55 7.83 -14.43
N ASP A 184 -4.78 8.74 -13.48
CA ASP A 184 -3.97 8.92 -12.26
C ASP A 184 -4.61 8.26 -11.02
N ALA A 185 -5.64 7.43 -11.20
CA ALA A 185 -6.24 6.69 -10.08
C ALA A 185 -5.23 5.72 -9.49
N GLU A 186 -5.07 5.75 -8.17
CA GLU A 186 -4.06 4.97 -7.45
C GLU A 186 -4.61 3.64 -6.94
N LEU A 187 -3.87 2.55 -7.17
CA LEU A 187 -4.20 1.23 -6.65
C LEU A 187 -4.07 1.21 -5.12
N GLN A 188 -5.19 0.97 -4.44
CA GLN A 188 -5.29 0.95 -2.99
C GLN A 188 -5.38 -0.46 -2.41
N ARG A 189 -5.94 -1.41 -3.18
CA ARG A 189 -6.08 -2.80 -2.76
C ARG A 189 -5.98 -3.73 -3.95
N ILE A 190 -5.44 -4.93 -3.70
CA ILE A 190 -5.54 -6.08 -4.60
C ILE A 190 -6.36 -7.14 -3.89
N LEU A 191 -7.46 -7.55 -4.48
CA LEU A 191 -8.37 -8.55 -3.93
C LEU A 191 -8.13 -9.87 -4.65
N TRP A 192 -7.89 -10.92 -3.89
CA TRP A 192 -7.79 -12.28 -4.42
C TRP A 192 -8.92 -13.14 -3.85
N THR A 193 -9.62 -13.83 -4.71
CA THR A 193 -10.68 -14.77 -4.33
C THR A 193 -10.33 -16.14 -4.89
N PRO A 194 -10.28 -17.21 -4.06
CA PRO A 194 -10.01 -18.55 -4.54
C PRO A 194 -11.00 -18.95 -5.64
N LYS A 195 -10.51 -19.59 -6.69
CA LYS A 195 -11.39 -20.28 -7.66
C LYS A 195 -12.07 -21.47 -6.99
N SER A 196 -13.36 -21.62 -7.23
CA SER A 196 -14.18 -22.75 -6.74
C SER A 196 -13.90 -24.02 -7.54
#